data_8f05dd901fcd52d540dc29e5fe3f8949
#
_entry.id   8f05dd901fcd52d540dc29e5fe3f8949
#
_cell.length_a   1.000
_cell.length_b   1.000
_cell.length_c   1.000
_cell.angle_alpha   90.00
_cell.angle_beta   90.00
_cell.angle_gamma   90.00
#
_symmetry.space_group_name_H-M   'P 1'
#
loop_
_entity.id
_entity.type
_entity.pdbx_description
1 polymer ?
#
loop_
_entity_poly.entity_id
_entity_poly.type
_entity_poly.pdbx_seq_one_letter_code
_entity_poly.pdbx_strand_id
1 'polypeptide(L)'
;MTDHDEVLDRIGSGLLYTESEAAFRNPQRRADLIFEYNGTRPGDDTARRALLERILGSVGARTVLLSPFHAGFGSNVHIGDDFFGNVNLTFVDDVEIRIGDGVMIAPGVTLTTTGHPIHPALRENFRRFSEPIVIEDRVWIGSNAVVLPGVRIGYGSVIGAGSVVSRDIPPMSVAVGVPCRVVRPITDDDLTTGVRAAARGAGPDGA
;
A
#
# COMPACT_ATOMS: atom_id res chain seq x y z
N MET A 1 11.05 -13.10 -28.31
CA MET A 1 11.09 -12.34 -27.07
C MET A 1 11.90 -11.09 -27.39
N THR A 2 11.36 -9.93 -27.20
CA THR A 2 12.11 -8.68 -27.42
C THR A 2 12.98 -8.42 -26.18
N ASP A 3 14.04 -7.63 -26.33
CA ASP A 3 14.89 -7.18 -25.20
C ASP A 3 14.05 -6.55 -24.06
N HIS A 4 12.92 -5.99 -24.44
CA HIS A 4 11.92 -5.41 -23.54
C HIS A 4 11.18 -6.47 -22.70
N ASP A 5 10.77 -7.58 -23.29
CA ASP A 5 10.05 -8.67 -22.59
C ASP A 5 10.97 -9.33 -21.54
N GLU A 6 12.24 -9.53 -21.88
CA GLU A 6 13.26 -10.06 -20.97
C GLU A 6 13.48 -9.14 -19.75
N VAL A 7 13.48 -7.82 -19.96
CA VAL A 7 13.62 -6.84 -18.87
C VAL A 7 12.40 -6.87 -17.95
N LEU A 8 11.19 -6.95 -18.50
CA LEU A 8 9.97 -7.00 -17.71
C LEU A 8 9.88 -8.29 -16.88
N ASP A 9 10.24 -9.43 -17.47
CA ASP A 9 10.29 -10.71 -16.76
C ASP A 9 11.31 -10.69 -15.61
N ARG A 10 12.47 -10.08 -15.82
CA ARG A 10 13.49 -9.92 -14.80
C ARG A 10 13.04 -9.01 -13.66
N ILE A 11 12.38 -7.88 -13.96
CA ILE A 11 11.81 -6.96 -12.96
C ILE A 11 10.77 -7.69 -12.11
N GLY A 12 9.92 -8.53 -12.71
CA GLY A 12 8.87 -9.27 -12.00
C GLY A 12 9.35 -10.49 -11.19
N SER A 13 10.59 -10.94 -11.39
CA SER A 13 11.12 -12.17 -10.78
C SER A 13 12.05 -11.94 -9.58
N GLY A 14 12.11 -10.72 -9.04
CA GLY A 14 13.01 -10.38 -7.91
C GLY A 14 14.48 -10.30 -8.26
N LEU A 15 14.84 -10.37 -9.54
CA LEU A 15 16.22 -10.21 -10.01
C LEU A 15 16.62 -8.74 -10.09
N LEU A 16 17.94 -8.49 -10.02
CA LEU A 16 18.46 -7.12 -10.08
C LEU A 16 18.26 -6.50 -11.46
N TYR A 17 17.80 -5.25 -11.49
CA TYR A 17 17.68 -4.41 -12.67
C TYR A 17 18.14 -2.99 -12.39
N THR A 18 18.31 -2.15 -13.41
CA THR A 18 18.77 -0.77 -13.30
C THR A 18 17.62 0.23 -13.48
N GLU A 19 17.85 1.47 -13.07
CA GLU A 19 16.91 2.59 -13.30
C GLU A 19 16.56 2.78 -14.78
N SER A 20 17.56 2.64 -15.66
CA SER A 20 17.35 2.79 -17.10
C SER A 20 16.46 1.71 -17.68
N GLU A 21 16.46 0.53 -17.11
CA GLU A 21 15.56 -0.57 -17.49
C GLU A 21 14.13 -0.31 -16.99
N ALA A 22 13.96 0.28 -15.81
CA ALA A 22 12.66 0.71 -15.29
C ALA A 22 12.03 1.86 -16.11
N ALA A 23 12.83 2.70 -16.75
CA ALA A 23 12.39 3.86 -17.53
C ALA A 23 11.60 3.52 -18.81
N PHE A 24 11.47 2.25 -19.19
CA PHE A 24 10.61 1.81 -20.30
C PHE A 24 9.11 2.08 -20.06
N ARG A 25 8.71 2.35 -18.82
CA ARG A 25 7.35 2.73 -18.48
C ARG A 25 7.28 4.25 -18.39
N ASN A 26 6.72 4.94 -19.37
CA ASN A 26 6.66 6.40 -19.41
C ASN A 26 6.10 7.03 -18.10
N PRO A 27 6.95 7.26 -17.06
CA PRO A 27 6.50 7.72 -15.75
C PRO A 27 6.03 9.17 -15.77
N GLN A 28 6.53 9.98 -16.71
CA GLN A 28 6.24 11.41 -16.81
C GLN A 28 4.73 11.69 -16.93
N ARG A 29 4.05 10.95 -17.82
CA ARG A 29 2.62 11.17 -18.06
C ARG A 29 1.76 10.88 -16.83
N ARG A 30 2.15 9.92 -15.99
CA ARG A 30 1.38 9.59 -14.78
C ARG A 30 1.70 10.52 -13.63
N ALA A 31 2.91 11.01 -13.52
CA ALA A 31 3.28 12.06 -12.58
C ALA A 31 2.42 13.32 -12.79
N ASP A 32 2.18 13.72 -14.06
CA ASP A 32 1.29 14.83 -14.40
C ASP A 32 -0.16 14.56 -13.97
N LEU A 33 -0.65 13.33 -14.17
CA LEU A 33 -2.00 12.93 -13.74
C LEU A 33 -2.13 12.91 -12.21
N ILE A 34 -1.11 12.45 -11.50
CA ILE A 34 -1.08 12.45 -10.03
C ILE A 34 -1.07 13.89 -9.50
N PHE A 35 -0.30 14.76 -10.13
CA PHE A 35 -0.30 16.18 -9.80
C PHE A 35 -1.69 16.81 -10.00
N GLU A 36 -2.35 16.54 -11.13
CA GLU A 36 -3.71 16.97 -11.41
C GLU A 36 -4.70 16.46 -10.36
N TYR A 37 -4.63 15.17 -10.01
CA TYR A 37 -5.46 14.56 -8.98
C TYR A 37 -5.29 15.25 -7.63
N ASN A 38 -4.05 15.46 -7.22
CA ASN A 38 -3.74 16.08 -5.93
C ASN A 38 -4.19 17.54 -5.86
N GLY A 39 -4.31 18.24 -7.00
CA GLY A 39 -4.85 19.58 -7.13
C GLY A 39 -6.36 19.66 -7.32
N THR A 40 -7.05 18.54 -7.50
CA THR A 40 -8.51 18.50 -7.71
C THR A 40 -9.26 18.84 -6.43
N ARG A 41 -10.37 19.57 -6.56
CA ARG A 41 -11.22 19.91 -5.40
C ARG A 41 -11.74 18.65 -4.72
N PRO A 42 -11.70 18.56 -3.36
CA PRO A 42 -12.14 17.36 -2.63
C PRO A 42 -13.58 16.92 -2.92
N GLY A 43 -14.48 17.84 -3.24
CA GLY A 43 -15.89 17.55 -3.55
C GLY A 43 -16.17 17.22 -5.04
N ASP A 44 -15.15 17.19 -5.89
CA ASP A 44 -15.32 16.83 -7.31
C ASP A 44 -15.07 15.33 -7.51
N ASP A 45 -15.99 14.52 -7.00
CA ASP A 45 -15.86 13.05 -7.03
C ASP A 45 -15.79 12.50 -8.46
N THR A 46 -16.47 13.16 -9.42
CA THR A 46 -16.46 12.74 -10.83
C THR A 46 -15.09 12.92 -11.45
N ALA A 47 -14.48 14.09 -11.31
CA ALA A 47 -13.14 14.34 -11.84
C ALA A 47 -12.08 13.47 -11.15
N ARG A 48 -12.18 13.32 -9.83
CA ARG A 48 -11.29 12.47 -9.04
C ARG A 48 -11.36 11.01 -9.48
N ARG A 49 -12.56 10.47 -9.67
CA ARG A 49 -12.77 9.11 -10.16
C ARG A 49 -12.15 8.89 -11.54
N ALA A 50 -12.43 9.79 -12.49
CA ALA A 50 -11.89 9.71 -13.84
C ALA A 50 -10.35 9.77 -13.87
N LEU A 51 -9.73 10.54 -12.96
CA LEU A 51 -8.28 10.61 -12.85
C LEU A 51 -7.70 9.31 -12.25
N LEU A 52 -8.32 8.75 -11.20
CA LEU A 52 -7.88 7.48 -10.61
C LEU A 52 -7.89 6.34 -11.65
N GLU A 53 -8.92 6.24 -12.49
CA GLU A 53 -9.01 5.24 -13.55
C GLU A 53 -7.91 5.38 -14.63
N ARG A 54 -7.37 6.60 -14.81
CA ARG A 54 -6.24 6.87 -15.72
C ARG A 54 -4.88 6.66 -15.06
N ILE A 55 -4.79 6.84 -13.75
CA ILE A 55 -3.55 6.70 -12.98
C ILE A 55 -3.30 5.24 -12.62
N LEU A 56 -4.29 4.57 -12.02
CA LEU A 56 -4.13 3.25 -11.43
C LEU A 56 -4.33 2.13 -12.47
N GLY A 57 -3.80 0.96 -12.17
CA GLY A 57 -3.98 -0.24 -12.99
C GLY A 57 -5.43 -0.71 -12.99
N SER A 58 -6.07 -0.68 -11.82
CA SER A 58 -7.52 -0.86 -11.68
C SER A 58 -8.04 -0.17 -10.41
N VAL A 59 -9.32 0.22 -10.44
CA VAL A 59 -10.00 0.90 -9.34
C VAL A 59 -11.39 0.29 -9.17
N GLY A 60 -11.63 -0.33 -8.04
CA GLY A 60 -12.92 -0.90 -7.68
C GLY A 60 -14.00 0.15 -7.43
N ALA A 61 -15.25 -0.32 -7.28
CA ALA A 61 -16.38 0.54 -6.96
C ALA A 61 -16.24 1.13 -5.54
N ARG A 62 -16.86 2.30 -5.31
CA ARG A 62 -16.88 2.98 -4.01
C ARG A 62 -15.51 3.21 -3.38
N THR A 63 -14.47 3.30 -4.21
CA THR A 63 -13.10 3.62 -3.79
C THR A 63 -13.00 5.09 -3.43
N VAL A 64 -12.44 5.37 -2.25
CA VAL A 64 -12.04 6.69 -1.78
C VAL A 64 -10.54 6.71 -1.58
N LEU A 65 -9.84 7.62 -2.25
CA LEU A 65 -8.43 7.90 -2.02
C LEU A 65 -8.27 9.39 -1.78
N LEU A 66 -7.91 9.77 -0.55
CA LEU A 66 -7.74 11.18 -0.21
C LEU A 66 -6.43 11.73 -0.77
N SER A 67 -6.45 12.98 -1.19
CA SER A 67 -5.24 13.70 -1.64
C SER A 67 -4.54 14.43 -0.50
N PRO A 68 -3.21 14.61 -0.59
CA PRO A 68 -2.36 14.09 -1.65
C PRO A 68 -2.03 12.60 -1.48
N PHE A 69 -1.75 11.92 -2.61
CA PHE A 69 -1.04 10.64 -2.62
C PHE A 69 0.11 10.68 -3.62
N HIS A 70 1.02 9.73 -3.53
CA HIS A 70 2.17 9.60 -4.41
C HIS A 70 2.27 8.18 -4.96
N ALA A 71 2.66 8.03 -6.22
CA ALA A 71 2.98 6.75 -6.83
C ALA A 71 4.17 6.90 -7.78
N GLY A 72 4.96 5.85 -7.94
CA GLY A 72 6.03 5.80 -8.91
C GLY A 72 5.48 5.75 -10.33
N PHE A 73 4.70 4.73 -10.62
CA PHE A 73 4.03 4.53 -11.91
C PHE A 73 2.51 4.70 -11.81
N GLY A 74 1.89 4.31 -10.72
CA GLY A 74 0.45 4.22 -10.53
C GLY A 74 -0.18 3.02 -11.25
N SER A 75 0.30 2.68 -12.46
CA SER A 75 -0.24 1.59 -13.28
C SER A 75 -0.10 0.20 -12.68
N ASN A 76 0.77 0.04 -11.72
CA ASN A 76 0.98 -1.25 -11.05
C ASN A 76 0.16 -1.36 -9.75
N VAL A 77 -0.61 -0.33 -9.40
CA VAL A 77 -1.50 -0.35 -8.23
C VAL A 77 -2.90 -0.78 -8.66
N HIS A 78 -3.40 -1.85 -8.07
CA HIS A 78 -4.71 -2.41 -8.31
C HIS A 78 -5.52 -2.39 -7.01
N ILE A 79 -6.66 -1.72 -7.02
CA ILE A 79 -7.51 -1.48 -5.85
C ILE A 79 -8.88 -2.13 -6.07
N GLY A 80 -9.33 -2.92 -5.10
CA GLY A 80 -10.64 -3.54 -5.06
C GLY A 80 -11.78 -2.57 -4.67
N ASP A 81 -12.95 -3.13 -4.43
CA ASP A 81 -14.17 -2.42 -4.05
C ASP A 81 -14.09 -1.92 -2.60
N ASP A 82 -14.87 -0.87 -2.30
CA ASP A 82 -15.03 -0.33 -0.93
C ASP A 82 -13.70 0.07 -0.23
N PHE A 83 -12.70 0.44 -1.01
CA PHE A 83 -11.40 0.87 -0.48
C PHE A 83 -11.47 2.27 0.11
N PHE A 84 -10.82 2.46 1.26
CA PHE A 84 -10.59 3.76 1.86
C PHE A 84 -9.08 4.02 2.08
N GLY A 85 -8.50 4.90 1.27
CA GLY A 85 -7.14 5.41 1.43
C GLY A 85 -7.13 6.84 1.98
N ASN A 86 -6.45 7.04 3.10
CA ASN A 86 -6.30 8.35 3.73
C ASN A 86 -5.19 9.17 3.03
N VAL A 87 -4.92 10.38 3.54
CA VAL A 87 -3.94 11.31 2.96
C VAL A 87 -2.49 10.81 3.05
N ASN A 88 -1.63 11.30 2.16
CA ASN A 88 -0.19 11.05 2.14
C ASN A 88 0.18 9.56 1.97
N LEU A 89 -0.63 8.79 1.25
CA LEU A 89 -0.23 7.44 0.88
C LEU A 89 0.89 7.50 -0.18
N THR A 90 1.84 6.57 -0.07
CA THR A 90 2.94 6.44 -1.04
C THR A 90 3.01 5.02 -1.57
N PHE A 91 2.91 4.87 -2.89
CA PHE A 91 3.06 3.62 -3.61
C PHE A 91 4.37 3.65 -4.42
N VAL A 92 5.39 2.90 -3.96
CA VAL A 92 6.61 2.67 -4.75
C VAL A 92 6.35 1.40 -5.54
N ASP A 93 5.68 1.56 -6.68
CA ASP A 93 5.05 0.51 -7.44
C ASP A 93 5.84 0.14 -8.71
N ASP A 94 7.12 -0.18 -8.57
CA ASP A 94 7.94 -0.68 -9.70
C ASP A 94 7.35 -1.99 -10.26
N VAL A 95 6.76 -2.82 -9.39
CA VAL A 95 5.94 -3.98 -9.73
C VAL A 95 4.59 -3.91 -9.02
N GLU A 96 3.78 -4.94 -9.14
CA GLU A 96 2.39 -4.95 -8.75
C GLU A 96 2.15 -4.77 -7.24
N ILE A 97 1.21 -3.89 -6.90
CA ILE A 97 0.58 -3.74 -5.58
C ILE A 97 -0.89 -4.10 -5.74
N ARG A 98 -1.32 -5.20 -5.16
CA ARG A 98 -2.73 -5.64 -5.14
C ARG A 98 -3.35 -5.33 -3.80
N ILE A 99 -4.47 -4.61 -3.81
CA ILE A 99 -5.23 -4.24 -2.62
C ILE A 99 -6.65 -4.77 -2.82
N GLY A 100 -7.10 -5.62 -1.91
CA GLY A 100 -8.40 -6.28 -1.96
C GLY A 100 -9.57 -5.36 -1.59
N ASP A 101 -10.74 -5.98 -1.41
CA ASP A 101 -12.01 -5.30 -1.11
C ASP A 101 -12.08 -4.87 0.36
N GLY A 102 -12.69 -3.72 0.62
CA GLY A 102 -12.94 -3.22 1.97
C GLY A 102 -11.68 -2.90 2.78
N VAL A 103 -10.55 -2.71 2.11
CA VAL A 103 -9.29 -2.35 2.77
C VAL A 103 -9.31 -0.90 3.22
N MET A 104 -8.82 -0.64 4.42
CA MET A 104 -8.65 0.70 4.98
C MET A 104 -7.17 0.99 5.24
N ILE A 105 -6.66 2.09 4.69
CA ILE A 105 -5.28 2.53 4.88
C ILE A 105 -5.27 3.94 5.49
N ALA A 106 -4.66 4.04 6.67
CA ALA A 106 -4.56 5.28 7.43
C ALA A 106 -3.49 6.24 6.86
N PRO A 107 -3.40 7.51 7.33
CA PRO A 107 -2.47 8.50 6.79
C PRO A 107 -1.00 8.08 6.81
N GLY A 108 -0.26 8.47 5.77
CA GLY A 108 1.20 8.37 5.73
C GLY A 108 1.74 6.95 5.52
N VAL A 109 0.90 5.99 5.16
CA VAL A 109 1.33 4.62 4.88
C VAL A 109 2.13 4.56 3.58
N THR A 110 3.24 3.81 3.60
CA THR A 110 4.06 3.51 2.43
C THR A 110 4.00 2.03 2.08
N LEU A 111 3.63 1.72 0.84
CA LEU A 111 3.76 0.38 0.26
C LEU A 111 4.91 0.45 -0.76
N THR A 112 6.02 -0.26 -0.50
CA THR A 112 7.18 -0.26 -1.40
C THR A 112 7.45 -1.67 -1.92
N THR A 113 7.32 -1.85 -3.23
CA THR A 113 7.68 -3.10 -3.90
C THR A 113 9.16 -3.21 -4.20
N THR A 114 9.93 -2.14 -3.95
CA THR A 114 11.32 -2.00 -4.41
C THR A 114 12.29 -1.87 -3.26
N GLY A 115 13.41 -2.56 -3.37
CA GLY A 115 14.55 -2.46 -2.48
C GLY A 115 15.88 -2.42 -3.25
N HIS A 116 16.95 -2.08 -2.55
CA HIS A 116 18.31 -2.12 -3.09
C HIS A 116 19.13 -3.22 -2.41
N PRO A 117 20.08 -3.86 -3.13
CA PRO A 117 21.01 -4.83 -2.53
C PRO A 117 21.73 -4.26 -1.32
N ILE A 118 21.90 -5.07 -0.27
CA ILE A 118 22.60 -4.66 0.95
C ILE A 118 24.08 -4.35 0.67
N HIS A 119 24.74 -5.20 -0.12
CA HIS A 119 26.15 -5.00 -0.44
C HIS A 119 26.34 -3.83 -1.43
N PRO A 120 27.20 -2.82 -1.12
CA PRO A 120 27.34 -1.62 -1.93
C PRO A 120 27.81 -1.88 -3.37
N ALA A 121 28.67 -2.87 -3.61
CA ALA A 121 29.13 -3.23 -4.95
C ALA A 121 27.98 -3.71 -5.88
N LEU A 122 26.87 -4.17 -5.31
CA LEU A 122 25.68 -4.57 -6.09
C LEU A 122 24.72 -3.42 -6.35
N ARG A 123 24.94 -2.23 -5.72
CA ARG A 123 24.09 -1.04 -5.89
C ARG A 123 24.61 -0.06 -6.96
N GLU A 124 25.69 -0.40 -7.63
CA GLU A 124 26.20 0.41 -8.74
C GLU A 124 25.12 0.60 -9.81
N ASN A 125 25.09 1.79 -10.43
CA ASN A 125 24.06 2.18 -11.40
C ASN A 125 22.63 2.10 -10.86
N PHE A 126 22.43 2.34 -9.55
CA PHE A 126 21.13 2.32 -8.88
C PHE A 126 20.39 0.99 -9.01
N ARG A 127 21.13 -0.13 -9.08
CA ARG A 127 20.53 -1.46 -9.15
C ARG A 127 19.58 -1.69 -7.99
N ARG A 128 18.43 -2.28 -8.31
CA ARG A 128 17.33 -2.60 -7.40
C ARG A 128 16.76 -3.96 -7.72
N PHE A 129 15.95 -4.45 -6.81
CA PHE A 129 15.06 -5.61 -7.01
C PHE A 129 13.65 -5.19 -6.64
N SER A 130 12.66 -5.90 -7.15
CA SER A 130 11.26 -5.65 -6.79
C SER A 130 10.51 -6.95 -6.61
N GLU A 131 9.64 -6.97 -5.62
CA GLU A 131 8.74 -8.07 -5.30
C GLU A 131 7.34 -7.51 -5.04
N PRO A 132 6.27 -8.15 -5.57
CA PRO A 132 4.92 -7.66 -5.47
C PRO A 132 4.41 -7.65 -4.02
N ILE A 133 3.50 -6.71 -3.72
CA ILE A 133 2.80 -6.64 -2.44
C ILE A 133 1.35 -7.07 -2.66
N VAL A 134 0.83 -7.88 -1.73
CA VAL A 134 -0.56 -8.32 -1.70
C VAL A 134 -1.20 -7.95 -0.36
N ILE A 135 -2.21 -7.10 -0.40
CA ILE A 135 -3.06 -6.79 0.75
C ILE A 135 -4.41 -7.45 0.48
N GLU A 136 -4.78 -8.45 1.27
CA GLU A 136 -6.05 -9.16 1.13
C GLU A 136 -7.23 -8.30 1.62
N ASP A 137 -8.46 -8.81 1.42
CA ASP A 137 -9.67 -8.08 1.74
C ASP A 137 -9.77 -7.74 3.23
N ARG A 138 -10.45 -6.62 3.53
CA ARG A 138 -10.79 -6.15 4.89
C ARG A 138 -9.60 -5.93 5.82
N VAL A 139 -8.40 -5.75 5.28
CA VAL A 139 -7.23 -5.38 6.05
C VAL A 139 -7.31 -3.90 6.47
N TRP A 140 -6.89 -3.63 7.71
CA TRP A 140 -6.68 -2.26 8.18
C TRP A 140 -5.21 -2.01 8.48
N ILE A 141 -4.65 -0.96 7.84
CA ILE A 141 -3.26 -0.53 8.06
C ILE A 141 -3.25 0.81 8.78
N GLY A 142 -2.65 0.83 9.96
CA GLY A 142 -2.51 2.00 10.82
C GLY A 142 -1.52 3.03 10.27
N SER A 143 -1.65 4.28 10.74
CA SER A 143 -0.89 5.44 10.25
C SER A 143 0.62 5.23 10.27
N ASN A 144 1.30 5.74 9.23
CA ASN A 144 2.77 5.71 9.11
C ASN A 144 3.38 4.29 9.12
N ALA A 145 2.61 3.27 8.83
CA ALA A 145 3.16 1.93 8.61
C ALA A 145 3.89 1.87 7.27
N VAL A 146 4.93 1.02 7.20
CA VAL A 146 5.68 0.74 5.98
C VAL A 146 5.59 -0.75 5.67
N VAL A 147 5.15 -1.10 4.46
CA VAL A 147 5.12 -2.47 3.97
C VAL A 147 6.25 -2.65 2.97
N LEU A 148 7.12 -3.62 3.22
CA LEU A 148 8.32 -3.89 2.43
C LEU A 148 8.05 -4.83 1.24
N PRO A 149 8.99 -4.94 0.27
CA PRO A 149 8.84 -5.78 -0.90
C PRO A 149 8.49 -7.24 -0.57
N GLY A 150 7.64 -7.86 -1.39
CA GLY A 150 7.27 -9.26 -1.30
C GLY A 150 6.26 -9.62 -0.21
N VAL A 151 5.81 -8.66 0.60
CA VAL A 151 4.93 -8.93 1.74
C VAL A 151 3.50 -9.19 1.30
N ARG A 152 2.89 -10.23 1.90
CA ARG A 152 1.46 -10.51 1.88
C ARG A 152 0.84 -10.23 3.25
N ILE A 153 -0.22 -9.43 3.31
CA ILE A 153 -1.02 -9.22 4.51
C ILE A 153 -2.35 -9.94 4.34
N GLY A 154 -2.58 -10.97 5.16
CA GLY A 154 -3.74 -11.86 5.07
C GLY A 154 -5.04 -11.17 5.48
N TYR A 155 -6.15 -11.74 4.98
CA TYR A 155 -7.53 -11.30 5.15
C TYR A 155 -7.84 -10.81 6.57
N GLY A 156 -8.51 -9.68 6.67
CA GLY A 156 -9.06 -9.15 7.92
C GLY A 156 -8.04 -8.73 8.97
N SER A 157 -6.73 -8.75 8.65
CA SER A 157 -5.68 -8.42 9.62
C SER A 157 -5.56 -6.93 9.89
N VAL A 158 -5.00 -6.58 11.03
CA VAL A 158 -4.76 -5.22 11.49
C VAL A 158 -3.26 -5.01 11.67
N ILE A 159 -2.73 -3.98 11.00
CA ILE A 159 -1.36 -3.51 11.18
C ILE A 159 -1.37 -2.25 12.05
N GLY A 160 -0.69 -2.28 13.18
CA GLY A 160 -0.60 -1.14 14.08
C GLY A 160 0.19 0.03 13.48
N ALA A 161 -0.14 1.24 13.94
CA ALA A 161 0.51 2.47 13.47
C ALA A 161 2.04 2.43 13.70
N GLY A 162 2.81 3.00 12.76
CA GLY A 162 4.27 3.07 12.82
C GLY A 162 4.99 1.73 12.63
N SER A 163 4.29 0.69 12.22
CA SER A 163 4.88 -0.65 12.02
C SER A 163 5.71 -0.73 10.74
N VAL A 164 6.78 -1.55 10.76
CA VAL A 164 7.54 -1.93 9.54
C VAL A 164 7.30 -3.40 9.26
N VAL A 165 6.45 -3.68 8.27
CA VAL A 165 6.05 -5.03 7.88
C VAL A 165 7.07 -5.59 6.90
N SER A 166 7.92 -6.51 7.36
CA SER A 166 9.02 -7.11 6.60
C SER A 166 8.85 -8.61 6.35
N ARG A 167 7.68 -9.16 6.67
CA ARG A 167 7.30 -10.56 6.47
C ARG A 167 5.80 -10.67 6.34
N ASP A 168 5.33 -11.75 5.76
CA ASP A 168 3.91 -12.05 5.65
C ASP A 168 3.20 -12.04 7.00
N ILE A 169 1.98 -11.54 6.98
CA ILE A 169 1.06 -11.53 8.12
C ILE A 169 -0.07 -12.50 7.82
N PRO A 170 -0.29 -13.52 8.67
CA PRO A 170 -1.39 -14.46 8.48
C PRO A 170 -2.76 -13.76 8.60
N PRO A 171 -3.83 -14.34 8.03
CA PRO A 171 -5.17 -13.80 8.16
C PRO A 171 -5.61 -13.64 9.62
N MET A 172 -6.57 -12.74 9.86
CA MET A 172 -7.20 -12.52 11.16
C MET A 172 -6.20 -12.30 12.30
N SER A 173 -5.19 -11.46 12.05
CA SER A 173 -4.10 -11.20 12.99
C SER A 173 -3.95 -9.72 13.32
N VAL A 174 -3.62 -9.42 14.57
CA VAL A 174 -3.11 -8.09 14.97
C VAL A 174 -1.59 -8.15 14.99
N ALA A 175 -0.95 -7.30 14.20
CA ALA A 175 0.51 -7.23 14.09
C ALA A 175 1.00 -5.80 14.28
N VAL A 176 2.08 -5.62 15.05
CA VAL A 176 2.58 -4.28 15.41
C VAL A 176 4.12 -4.27 15.54
N GLY A 177 4.70 -3.09 15.46
CA GLY A 177 6.08 -2.81 15.86
C GLY A 177 7.11 -2.75 14.73
N VAL A 178 8.38 -2.56 15.11
CA VAL A 178 9.55 -2.46 14.22
C VAL A 178 10.64 -3.39 14.74
N PRO A 179 10.85 -4.54 14.08
CA PRO A 179 10.07 -5.11 12.98
C PRO A 179 8.67 -5.56 13.41
N CYS A 180 7.70 -5.48 12.49
CA CYS A 180 6.32 -5.88 12.76
C CYS A 180 6.22 -7.38 13.09
N ARG A 181 5.45 -7.71 14.15
CA ARG A 181 5.20 -9.08 14.59
C ARG A 181 3.73 -9.25 14.95
N VAL A 182 3.19 -10.43 14.66
CA VAL A 182 1.88 -10.84 15.16
C VAL A 182 1.93 -10.91 16.69
N VAL A 183 1.03 -10.19 17.32
CA VAL A 183 0.92 -10.14 18.79
C VAL A 183 -0.26 -10.96 19.31
N ARG A 184 -1.30 -11.13 18.49
CA ARG A 184 -2.44 -11.99 18.79
C ARG A 184 -3.33 -12.25 17.55
N PRO A 185 -4.15 -13.30 17.56
CA PRO A 185 -5.24 -13.44 16.59
C PRO A 185 -6.35 -12.41 16.85
N ILE A 186 -7.18 -12.18 15.83
CA ILE A 186 -8.48 -11.51 15.94
C ILE A 186 -9.52 -12.59 16.20
N THR A 187 -10.37 -12.38 17.19
CA THR A 187 -11.39 -13.35 17.62
C THR A 187 -12.76 -12.67 17.80
N ASP A 188 -13.80 -13.44 18.08
CA ASP A 188 -15.14 -12.91 18.33
C ASP A 188 -15.20 -11.95 19.54
N ASP A 189 -14.24 -12.04 20.46
CA ASP A 189 -14.13 -11.10 21.56
C ASP A 189 -13.88 -9.66 21.06
N ASP A 190 -13.30 -9.49 19.87
CA ASP A 190 -13.05 -8.19 19.25
C ASP A 190 -14.31 -7.52 18.72
N LEU A 191 -15.42 -8.26 18.55
CA LEU A 191 -16.72 -7.70 18.17
C LEU A 191 -17.26 -6.69 19.18
N THR A 192 -16.80 -6.75 20.42
CA THR A 192 -17.25 -5.89 21.53
C THR A 192 -16.28 -4.74 21.85
N THR A 193 -15.15 -4.63 21.17
CA THR A 193 -14.09 -3.66 21.50
C THR A 193 -14.59 -2.22 21.47
N GLY A 194 -15.39 -1.85 20.48
CA GLY A 194 -15.99 -0.51 20.40
C GLY A 194 -16.92 -0.18 21.57
N VAL A 195 -17.67 -1.17 22.03
CA VAL A 195 -18.58 -1.01 23.20
C VAL A 195 -17.80 -0.88 24.51
N ARG A 196 -16.70 -1.65 24.67
CA ARG A 196 -15.82 -1.57 25.85
C ARG A 196 -15.04 -0.27 25.91
N ALA A 197 -14.63 0.30 24.79
CA ALA A 197 -13.96 1.62 24.75
C ALA A 197 -14.90 2.71 25.24
N ALA A 198 -16.17 2.69 24.85
CA ALA A 198 -17.20 3.61 25.34
C ALA A 198 -17.46 3.47 26.86
N ALA A 199 -17.46 2.23 27.37
CA ALA A 199 -17.67 1.94 28.79
C ALA A 199 -16.49 2.38 29.69
N ARG A 200 -15.27 2.43 29.18
CA ARG A 200 -14.08 2.93 29.91
C ARG A 200 -14.09 4.44 30.12
N GLY A 201 -14.85 5.19 29.30
CA GLY A 201 -15.06 6.63 29.47
C GLY A 201 -16.06 6.99 30.60
N ALA A 202 -16.79 6.02 31.13
CA ALA A 202 -17.65 6.17 32.31
C ALA A 202 -16.93 5.65 33.57
N GLY A 203 -15.75 6.21 33.88
CA GLY A 203 -15.08 5.97 35.15
C GLY A 203 -15.94 6.55 36.30
N PRO A 204 -15.93 5.93 37.50
CA PRO A 204 -16.68 6.43 38.65
C PRO A 204 -15.90 7.59 39.28
N ASP A 205 -15.92 8.76 38.63
CA ASP A 205 -15.51 10.00 39.27
C ASP A 205 -16.73 10.91 39.42
N GLY A 206 -17.54 10.53 40.36
CA GLY A 206 -18.71 11.25 40.83
C GLY A 206 -18.98 10.88 42.28
N ALA A 207 -18.06 11.22 43.16
CA ALA A 207 -18.36 11.38 44.60
C ALA A 207 -17.37 12.39 45.22
#